data_0b8a3677b5158690a1c54df741737cad
#
_entry.id   0b8a3677b5158690a1c54df741737cad
#
_cell.length_a   1.000
_cell.length_b   1.000
_cell.length_c   1.000
_cell.angle_alpha   90.00
_cell.angle_beta   90.00
_cell.angle_gamma   90.00
#
_symmetry.space_group_name_H-M   'P 1'
#
loop_
_entity.id
_entity.type
_entity.pdbx_description
1 polymer ?
#
loop_
_entity_poly.entity_id
_entity_poly.type
_entity_poly.pdbx_seq_one_letter_code
_entity_poly.pdbx_strand_id
1 'polypeptide(L)'
;MNHTMVINSADGTGTNTNFFIDLVVGVEPKIISLLSANIPTDTSNTSGGFYYLYMPELGVTVKNSKAESIATFVVSNYAALGSRAIYTEALNFTQTSTYVSGGAISRLTVVIKNADGSVATDMGTVQIIVKLTY
;
A
#
# COMPACT_ATOMS: atom_id res chain seq x y z
N MET A 1 -18.36 11.07 -7.01
CA MET A 1 -17.30 12.05 -6.66
C MET A 1 -16.03 11.27 -6.33
N ASN A 2 -14.89 11.77 -6.72
CA ASN A 2 -13.58 11.13 -6.46
C ASN A 2 -12.71 12.08 -5.63
N HIS A 3 -11.99 11.50 -4.67
CA HIS A 3 -10.97 12.21 -3.93
C HIS A 3 -9.62 11.51 -4.09
N THR A 4 -8.55 12.29 -4.08
CA THR A 4 -7.18 11.76 -4.00
C THR A 4 -6.67 11.94 -2.58
N MET A 5 -6.10 10.87 -2.02
CA MET A 5 -5.48 10.92 -0.70
C MET A 5 -4.00 10.59 -0.84
N VAL A 6 -3.16 11.44 -0.25
CA VAL A 6 -1.72 11.19 -0.14
C VAL A 6 -1.44 10.66 1.26
N ILE A 7 -0.87 9.47 1.33
CA ILE A 7 -0.50 8.78 2.56
C ILE A 7 1.02 8.81 2.67
N ASN A 8 1.53 9.44 3.71
CA ASN A 8 2.96 9.55 3.94
C ASN A 8 3.29 8.95 5.32
N SER A 9 4.23 8.03 5.38
CA SER A 9 4.60 7.37 6.63
C SER A 9 5.13 8.34 7.70
N ALA A 10 5.67 9.48 7.29
CA ALA A 10 6.12 10.53 8.21
C ALA A 10 4.97 11.16 9.01
N ASP A 11 3.74 11.10 8.50
CA ASP A 11 2.55 11.63 9.16
C ASP A 11 1.85 10.56 10.03
N GLY A 12 2.34 9.33 10.01
CA GLY A 12 1.75 8.20 10.71
C GLY A 12 2.40 7.91 12.06
N THR A 13 1.81 6.97 12.76
CA THR A 13 2.33 6.42 14.02
C THR A 13 2.85 5.01 13.77
N GLY A 14 4.09 4.75 14.15
CA GLY A 14 4.75 3.47 13.95
C GLY A 14 6.07 3.62 13.22
N THR A 15 6.44 2.60 12.44
CA THR A 15 7.62 2.62 11.57
C THR A 15 7.21 2.98 10.14
N ASN A 16 8.18 3.23 9.25
CA ASN A 16 7.84 3.53 7.84
C ASN A 16 7.25 2.33 7.09
N THR A 17 7.43 1.12 7.58
CA THR A 17 6.90 -0.10 6.95
C THR A 17 5.75 -0.75 7.71
N ASN A 18 5.42 -0.21 8.87
CA ASN A 18 4.26 -0.63 9.67
C ASN A 18 3.76 0.57 10.47
N PHE A 19 2.79 1.28 9.91
CA PHE A 19 2.26 2.50 10.50
C PHE A 19 0.75 2.60 10.31
N PHE A 20 0.14 3.52 11.05
CA PHE A 20 -1.25 3.88 10.81
C PHE A 20 -1.41 5.41 10.81
N ILE A 21 -2.45 5.86 10.14
CA ILE A 21 -2.87 7.25 10.07
C ILE A 21 -4.29 7.35 10.60
N ASP A 22 -4.53 8.22 11.57
CA ASP A 22 -5.87 8.56 12.02
C ASP A 22 -6.42 9.69 11.16
N LEU A 23 -7.58 9.46 10.59
CA LEU A 23 -8.24 10.44 9.73
C LEU A 23 -9.06 11.40 10.59
N VAL A 24 -8.86 12.70 10.36
CA VAL A 24 -9.62 13.74 11.08
C VAL A 24 -11.10 13.65 10.75
N VAL A 25 -11.41 13.32 9.49
CA VAL A 25 -12.77 13.05 9.02
C VAL A 25 -12.81 11.67 8.41
N GLY A 26 -13.68 10.82 8.92
CA GLY A 26 -13.86 9.48 8.38
C GLY A 26 -14.30 9.50 6.92
N VAL A 27 -13.86 8.51 6.15
CA VAL A 27 -14.21 8.36 4.74
C VAL A 27 -14.90 7.01 4.52
N GLU A 28 -15.84 6.97 3.59
CA GLU A 28 -16.62 5.76 3.29
C GLU A 28 -16.69 5.55 1.76
N PRO A 29 -15.54 5.30 1.11
CA PRO A 29 -15.51 5.07 -0.33
C PRO A 29 -16.03 3.67 -0.67
N LYS A 30 -16.49 3.50 -1.90
CA LYS A 30 -16.84 2.18 -2.44
C LYS A 30 -15.65 1.48 -3.05
N ILE A 31 -14.78 2.24 -3.74
CA ILE A 31 -13.61 1.71 -4.43
C ILE A 31 -12.40 2.57 -4.08
N ILE A 32 -11.28 1.90 -3.83
CA ILE A 32 -9.99 2.55 -3.62
C ILE A 32 -9.04 2.04 -4.70
N SER A 33 -8.46 2.98 -5.44
CA SER A 33 -7.51 2.67 -6.51
C SER A 33 -6.12 3.17 -6.13
N LEU A 34 -5.12 2.33 -6.31
CA LEU A 34 -3.73 2.72 -6.11
C LEU A 34 -3.26 3.51 -7.34
N LEU A 35 -2.96 4.79 -7.14
CA LEU A 35 -2.41 5.64 -8.20
C LEU A 35 -0.90 5.61 -8.22
N SER A 36 -0.27 5.63 -7.06
CA SER A 36 1.18 5.69 -6.94
C SER A 36 1.63 5.11 -5.61
N ALA A 37 2.78 4.47 -5.60
CA ALA A 37 3.47 4.08 -4.38
C ALA A 37 4.98 4.25 -4.59
N ASN A 38 5.66 4.73 -3.58
CA ASN A 38 7.10 4.96 -3.59
C ASN A 38 7.67 4.46 -2.27
N ILE A 39 8.37 3.33 -2.32
CA ILE A 39 8.87 2.61 -1.16
C ILE A 39 10.39 2.52 -1.27
N PRO A 40 11.16 3.08 -0.32
CA PRO A 40 12.61 2.88 -0.30
C PRO A 40 12.93 1.40 -0.17
N THR A 41 13.92 0.95 -0.94
CA THR A 41 14.40 -0.42 -0.87
C THR A 41 15.86 -0.44 -0.45
N ASP A 42 16.26 -1.53 0.18
CA ASP A 42 17.65 -1.74 0.48
C ASP A 42 18.30 -2.57 -0.63
N THR A 43 19.58 -2.36 -0.87
CA THR A 43 20.33 -3.08 -1.91
C THR A 43 20.53 -4.56 -1.55
N SER A 44 20.40 -4.90 -0.28
CA SER A 44 20.44 -6.28 0.21
C SER A 44 19.06 -6.96 0.19
N ASN A 45 18.01 -6.25 -0.23
CA ASN A 45 16.66 -6.77 -0.20
C ASN A 45 16.47 -7.84 -1.28
N THR A 46 16.32 -9.06 -0.82
CA THR A 46 16.12 -10.25 -1.66
C THR A 46 14.64 -10.59 -1.84
N SER A 47 13.75 -9.62 -1.69
CA SER A 47 12.30 -9.85 -1.64
C SER A 47 11.68 -10.31 -2.98
N GLY A 48 12.48 -10.66 -3.97
CA GLY A 48 11.98 -11.21 -5.22
C GLY A 48 11.40 -10.22 -6.20
N GLY A 49 11.74 -8.94 -6.07
CA GLY A 49 11.39 -7.90 -7.04
C GLY A 49 10.03 -7.23 -6.80
N PHE A 50 9.38 -7.48 -5.67
CA PHE A 50 8.13 -6.78 -5.32
C PHE A 50 7.89 -6.75 -3.82
N TYR A 51 6.97 -5.85 -3.41
CA TYR A 51 6.43 -5.75 -2.06
C TYR A 51 4.93 -5.94 -2.07
N TYR A 52 4.41 -6.50 -0.99
CA TYR A 52 2.98 -6.50 -0.71
C TYR A 52 2.63 -5.27 0.13
N LEU A 53 1.58 -4.56 -0.29
CA LEU A 53 1.01 -3.45 0.46
C LEU A 53 -0.25 -3.97 1.15
N TYR A 54 -0.18 -4.17 2.46
CA TYR A 54 -1.28 -4.69 3.25
C TYR A 54 -1.97 -3.55 4.00
N MET A 55 -3.24 -3.35 3.71
CA MET A 55 -4.10 -2.33 4.33
C MET A 55 -5.37 -3.02 4.82
N PRO A 56 -5.40 -3.47 6.09
CA PRO A 56 -6.47 -4.37 6.58
C PRO A 56 -7.86 -3.76 6.60
N GLU A 57 -7.99 -2.43 6.64
CA GLU A 57 -9.28 -1.75 6.57
C GLU A 57 -9.91 -1.80 5.18
N LEU A 58 -9.12 -2.15 4.17
CA LEU A 58 -9.55 -2.30 2.78
C LEU A 58 -9.68 -3.77 2.42
N GLY A 59 -10.18 -4.06 1.23
CA GLY A 59 -10.27 -5.42 0.75
C GLY A 59 -8.90 -6.06 0.57
N VAL A 60 -8.68 -7.22 1.17
CA VAL A 60 -7.45 -7.99 1.05
C VAL A 60 -7.66 -9.05 -0.02
N THR A 61 -7.43 -8.68 -1.28
CA THR A 61 -7.77 -9.49 -2.45
C THR A 61 -6.58 -10.04 -3.23
N VAL A 62 -5.37 -9.56 -2.94
CA VAL A 62 -4.15 -10.11 -3.55
C VAL A 62 -3.84 -11.46 -2.92
N LYS A 63 -3.69 -12.47 -3.76
CA LYS A 63 -3.43 -13.85 -3.32
C LYS A 63 -2.03 -14.30 -3.74
N ASN A 64 -1.40 -15.07 -2.88
CA ASN A 64 -0.16 -15.76 -3.22
C ASN A 64 -0.44 -17.03 -4.06
N SER A 65 0.60 -17.75 -4.42
CA SER A 65 0.47 -19.01 -5.21
C SER A 65 -0.27 -20.13 -4.49
N LYS A 66 -0.49 -20.02 -3.19
CA LYS A 66 -1.28 -20.95 -2.37
C LYS A 66 -2.73 -20.52 -2.22
N ALA A 67 -3.15 -19.48 -2.96
CA ALA A 67 -4.48 -18.87 -2.89
C ALA A 67 -4.83 -18.24 -1.52
N GLU A 68 -3.83 -17.89 -0.72
CA GLU A 68 -4.02 -17.16 0.53
C GLU A 68 -4.12 -15.67 0.25
N SER A 69 -5.13 -14.99 0.84
CA SER A 69 -5.28 -13.53 0.73
C SER A 69 -4.27 -12.84 1.64
N ILE A 70 -3.30 -12.15 1.06
CA ILE A 70 -2.13 -11.64 1.79
C ILE A 70 -1.93 -10.14 1.72
N ALA A 71 -2.55 -9.45 0.77
CA ALA A 71 -2.33 -8.01 0.58
C ALA A 71 -3.52 -7.33 -0.09
N THR A 72 -3.47 -6.00 -0.07
CA THR A 72 -4.41 -5.13 -0.78
C THR A 72 -3.88 -4.75 -2.15
N PHE A 73 -2.60 -4.43 -2.25
CA PHE A 73 -1.92 -4.06 -3.50
C PHE A 73 -0.54 -4.69 -3.59
N VAL A 74 0.03 -4.66 -4.79
CA VAL A 74 1.40 -5.11 -5.07
C VAL A 74 2.20 -3.95 -5.65
N VAL A 75 3.41 -3.76 -5.19
CA VAL A 75 4.35 -2.74 -5.69
C VAL A 75 5.61 -3.43 -6.18
N SER A 76 5.88 -3.33 -7.49
CA SER A 76 7.07 -3.93 -8.08
C SER A 76 8.33 -3.17 -7.73
N ASN A 77 9.42 -3.88 -7.48
CA ASN A 77 10.74 -3.31 -7.31
C ASN A 77 11.39 -3.20 -8.69
N TYR A 78 11.48 -2.00 -9.22
CA TYR A 78 12.15 -1.73 -10.49
C TYR A 78 13.64 -1.47 -10.25
N ALA A 79 14.46 -2.45 -10.52
CA ALA A 79 15.91 -2.32 -10.37
C ALA A 79 16.49 -1.16 -11.18
N ALA A 80 15.89 -0.80 -12.32
CA ALA A 80 16.29 0.32 -13.14
C ALA A 80 16.09 1.69 -12.48
N LEU A 81 15.32 1.77 -11.42
CA LEU A 81 15.00 2.99 -10.68
C LEU A 81 15.79 3.09 -9.37
N GLY A 82 16.83 2.27 -9.22
CA GLY A 82 17.75 2.31 -8.08
C GLY A 82 17.17 1.68 -6.82
N SER A 83 17.26 2.40 -5.70
CA SER A 83 16.94 1.89 -4.37
C SER A 83 15.47 2.07 -3.98
N ARG A 84 14.56 2.17 -4.94
CA ARG A 84 13.12 2.39 -4.65
C ARG A 84 12.26 1.42 -5.44
N ALA A 85 11.22 0.92 -4.78
CA ALA A 85 10.10 0.26 -5.43
C ALA A 85 9.05 1.31 -5.78
N ILE A 86 8.69 1.40 -7.04
CA ILE A 86 7.78 2.44 -7.54
C ILE A 86 6.64 1.78 -8.30
N TYR A 87 5.42 2.15 -7.93
CA TYR A 87 4.22 1.86 -8.69
C TYR A 87 3.65 3.17 -9.23
N THR A 88 3.32 3.18 -10.51
CA THR A 88 2.50 4.23 -11.12
C THR A 88 1.45 3.58 -11.99
N GLU A 89 0.22 4.05 -11.92
CA GLU A 89 -0.88 3.52 -12.73
C GLU A 89 -0.60 3.64 -14.24
N ALA A 90 0.15 4.66 -14.65
CA ALA A 90 0.51 4.87 -16.06
C ALA A 90 1.46 3.80 -16.62
N LEU A 91 2.29 3.18 -15.77
CA LEU A 91 3.28 2.16 -16.16
C LEU A 91 2.83 0.75 -15.83
N ASN A 92 1.88 0.60 -14.92
CA ASN A 92 1.37 -0.67 -14.42
C ASN A 92 -0.13 -0.77 -14.70
N PHE A 93 -0.72 -1.95 -14.48
CA PHE A 93 -2.17 -2.10 -14.53
C PHE A 93 -2.83 -1.42 -13.32
N THR A 94 -4.08 -1.02 -13.49
CA THR A 94 -4.86 -0.43 -12.40
C THR A 94 -5.13 -1.46 -11.30
N GLN A 95 -4.78 -1.11 -10.07
CA GLN A 95 -5.10 -1.92 -8.90
C GLN A 95 -6.20 -1.24 -8.11
N THR A 96 -7.28 -1.98 -7.83
CA THR A 96 -8.40 -1.48 -7.05
C THR A 96 -8.71 -2.42 -5.90
N SER A 97 -9.25 -1.87 -4.83
CA SER A 97 -9.82 -2.62 -3.73
C SER A 97 -11.21 -2.09 -3.43
N THR A 98 -12.12 -2.98 -3.08
CA THR A 98 -13.48 -2.63 -2.68
C THR A 98 -13.57 -2.57 -1.17
N TYR A 99 -14.09 -1.47 -0.65
CA TYR A 99 -14.38 -1.34 0.76
C TYR A 99 -15.77 -1.91 1.04
N VAL A 100 -15.85 -2.90 1.90
CA VAL A 100 -17.09 -3.67 2.19
C VAL A 100 -17.50 -3.54 3.65
N SER A 101 -17.00 -2.58 4.39
CA SER A 101 -17.40 -2.42 5.78
C SER A 101 -18.63 -1.51 5.91
N GLY A 102 -19.42 -1.73 6.93
CA GLY A 102 -20.63 -0.97 7.23
C GLY A 102 -20.38 0.34 7.97
N GLY A 103 -19.30 1.07 7.73
CA GLY A 103 -19.03 2.32 8.42
C GLY A 103 -17.87 3.10 7.83
N ALA A 104 -17.66 4.34 8.28
CA ALA A 104 -16.57 5.16 7.82
C ALA A 104 -15.22 4.63 8.29
N ILE A 105 -14.21 4.72 7.43
CA ILE A 105 -12.82 4.44 7.77
C ILE A 105 -12.30 5.65 8.57
N SER A 106 -11.93 5.44 9.82
CA SER A 106 -11.34 6.48 10.68
C SER A 106 -9.84 6.29 10.88
N ARG A 107 -9.33 5.12 10.50
CA ARG A 107 -7.90 4.79 10.57
C ARG A 107 -7.51 3.97 9.35
N LEU A 108 -6.37 4.29 8.78
CA LEU A 108 -5.74 3.48 7.75
C LEU A 108 -4.43 2.92 8.28
N THR A 109 -4.32 1.61 8.28
CA THR A 109 -3.08 0.90 8.61
C THR A 109 -2.38 0.51 7.33
N VAL A 110 -1.07 0.71 7.29
CA VAL A 110 -0.23 0.35 6.14
C VAL A 110 0.91 -0.53 6.61
N VAL A 111 1.00 -1.71 6.06
CA VAL A 111 2.10 -2.64 6.31
C VAL A 111 2.75 -3.00 4.99
N ILE A 112 4.05 -2.73 4.88
CA ILE A 112 4.85 -3.13 3.72
C ILE A 112 5.46 -4.48 4.02
N LYS A 113 5.16 -5.48 3.20
CA LYS A 113 5.65 -6.85 3.40
C LYS A 113 6.55 -7.28 2.25
N ASN A 114 7.56 -8.04 2.58
CA ASN A 114 8.41 -8.75 1.62
C ASN A 114 7.62 -9.88 0.92
N ALA A 115 8.18 -10.44 -0.13
CA ALA A 115 7.57 -11.55 -0.87
C ALA A 115 7.31 -12.79 0.00
N ASP A 116 8.07 -12.98 1.07
CA ASP A 116 7.88 -14.08 2.02
C ASP A 116 6.81 -13.82 3.09
N GLY A 117 6.19 -12.63 3.08
CA GLY A 117 5.16 -12.20 4.02
C GLY A 117 5.68 -11.53 5.29
N SER A 118 6.98 -11.46 5.51
CA SER A 118 7.57 -10.72 6.63
C SER A 118 7.46 -9.21 6.40
N VAL A 119 7.40 -8.42 7.48
CA VAL A 119 7.42 -6.97 7.39
C VAL A 119 8.78 -6.51 6.86
N ALA A 120 8.77 -5.62 5.87
CA ALA A 120 9.98 -5.11 5.26
C ALA A 120 10.80 -4.27 6.26
N THR A 121 12.11 -4.25 6.05
CA THR A 121 13.01 -3.42 6.85
C THR A 121 12.68 -1.94 6.65
N ASP A 122 12.70 -1.17 7.73
CA ASP A 122 12.47 0.28 7.70
C ASP A 122 13.67 0.97 7.02
N MET A 123 13.48 1.43 5.79
CA MET A 123 14.52 2.03 4.96
C MET A 123 14.27 3.51 4.65
N GLY A 124 13.29 4.12 5.28
CA GLY A 124 12.95 5.54 5.08
C GLY A 124 11.48 5.75 4.74
N THR A 125 11.13 6.99 4.43
CA THR A 125 9.76 7.42 4.23
C THR A 125 9.08 6.74 3.05
N VAL A 126 7.89 6.23 3.27
CA VAL A 126 7.00 5.63 2.26
C VAL A 126 5.92 6.64 1.89
N GLN A 127 5.63 6.75 0.60
CA GLN A 127 4.55 7.59 0.10
C GLN A 127 3.61 6.79 -0.80
N ILE A 128 2.31 6.90 -0.54
CA ILE A 128 1.27 6.19 -1.28
C ILE A 128 0.20 7.20 -1.68
N ILE A 129 -0.26 7.13 -2.91
CA ILE A 129 -1.35 7.98 -3.40
C ILE A 129 -2.47 7.07 -3.87
N VAL A 130 -3.66 7.27 -3.31
CA VAL A 130 -4.85 6.50 -3.65
C VAL A 130 -5.96 7.42 -4.12
N LYS A 131 -6.81 6.90 -5.00
CA LYS A 131 -8.06 7.55 -5.40
C LYS A 131 -9.21 6.87 -4.69
N LEU A 132 -10.04 7.65 -4.03
CA LEU A 132 -11.25 7.20 -3.36
C LEU A 132 -12.44 7.49 -4.26
N THR A 133 -13.21 6.48 -4.60
CA THR A 133 -14.43 6.59 -5.42
C THR A 133 -15.65 6.29 -4.55
N TYR A 134 -16.56 7.22 -4.51
CA TYR A 134 -17.79 7.16 -3.69
C TYR A 134 -19.01 6.73 -4.48
#